data_1efa5f6cf6acbc462e0430b562e2191a
#
_entry.id   1efa5f6cf6acbc462e0430b562e2191a
#
_cell.length_a   1.000
_cell.length_b   1.000
_cell.length_c   1.000
_cell.angle_alpha   90.00
_cell.angle_beta   90.00
_cell.angle_gamma   90.00
#
_symmetry.space_group_name_H-M   'P 1'
#
loop_
_entity.id
_entity.type
_entity.pdbx_description
1 polymer ?
#
loop_
_entity_poly.entity_id
_entity_poly.type
_entity_poly.pdbx_seq_one_letter_code
_entity_poly.pdbx_strand_id
1 'polypeptide(L)'
;MAYNIADLFEHTVDAVPDRTALICGDTRLTFAELDERANRFGHFLQSRGVRPGDHVGIYAVNSEPWVTAMLGCVKIRAVPVNVNYRYVEAELAYLIGNADLVACVFDQEYAPRLAAVAADAP
;
A
#
# COMPACT_ATOMS: atom_id res chain seq x y z
N MET A 1 23.04 6.67 6.95
CA MET A 1 21.67 7.08 6.61
C MET A 1 21.07 6.06 5.65
N ALA A 2 19.93 5.51 6.01
CA ALA A 2 19.30 4.50 5.17
C ALA A 2 18.54 5.15 4.02
N TYR A 3 18.80 4.69 2.82
CA TYR A 3 18.04 5.10 1.65
C TYR A 3 16.73 4.32 1.61
N ASN A 4 15.62 5.01 1.36
CA ASN A 4 14.31 4.41 1.23
C ASN A 4 13.81 4.63 -0.20
N ILE A 5 12.99 3.71 -0.71
CA ILE A 5 12.40 3.86 -2.06
C ILE A 5 11.63 5.17 -2.17
N ALA A 6 10.98 5.61 -1.09
CA ALA A 6 10.27 6.88 -1.05
C ALA A 6 11.19 8.06 -1.38
N ASP A 7 12.44 8.03 -0.92
CA ASP A 7 13.39 9.11 -1.18
C ASP A 7 13.69 9.22 -2.67
N LEU A 8 13.85 8.09 -3.36
CA LEU A 8 14.07 8.06 -4.79
C LEU A 8 12.85 8.57 -5.55
N PHE A 9 11.66 8.15 -5.13
CA PHE A 9 10.41 8.60 -5.75
C PHE A 9 10.23 10.11 -5.57
N GLU A 10 10.43 10.61 -4.37
CA GLU A 10 10.28 12.05 -4.07
C GLU A 10 11.28 12.89 -4.83
N HIS A 11 12.50 12.39 -5.00
CA HIS A 11 13.51 13.06 -5.82
C HIS A 11 13.06 13.18 -7.27
N THR A 12 12.45 12.13 -7.81
CA THR A 12 11.91 12.15 -9.17
C THR A 12 10.74 13.13 -9.29
N VAL A 13 9.86 13.16 -8.28
CA VAL A 13 8.74 14.13 -8.25
C VAL A 13 9.27 15.56 -8.31
N ASP A 14 10.31 15.86 -7.56
CA ASP A 14 10.90 17.20 -7.54
C ASP A 14 11.51 17.56 -8.89
N ALA A 15 12.09 16.59 -9.58
CA ALA A 15 12.76 16.82 -10.86
C ALA A 15 11.77 16.95 -12.03
N VAL A 16 10.74 16.13 -12.09
CA VAL A 16 9.81 16.07 -13.24
C VAL A 16 8.34 15.94 -12.79
N PRO A 17 7.84 16.89 -12.00
CA PRO A 17 6.50 16.76 -11.38
C PRO A 17 5.36 16.64 -12.38
N ASP A 18 5.50 17.22 -13.56
CA ASP A 18 4.42 17.27 -14.55
C ASP A 18 4.43 16.10 -15.54
N ARG A 19 5.42 15.22 -15.43
CA ARG A 19 5.45 14.03 -16.29
C ARG A 19 4.49 12.98 -15.79
N THR A 20 3.95 12.18 -16.72
CA THR A 20 3.07 11.06 -16.39
C THR A 20 3.88 9.99 -15.66
N ALA A 21 3.44 9.63 -14.46
CA ALA A 21 4.07 8.58 -13.65
C ALA A 21 3.33 7.26 -13.77
N LEU A 22 2.01 7.30 -13.95
CA LEU A 22 1.17 6.12 -13.90
C LEU A 22 0.01 6.23 -14.88
N ILE A 23 -0.23 5.15 -15.60
CA ILE A 23 -1.41 5.00 -16.47
C ILE A 23 -2.07 3.69 -16.07
N CYS A 24 -3.34 3.76 -15.69
CA CYS A 24 -4.13 2.59 -15.33
C CYS A 24 -5.54 2.76 -15.91
N GLY A 25 -5.85 2.01 -16.97
CA GLY A 25 -7.10 2.21 -17.71
C GLY A 25 -7.20 3.65 -18.21
N ASP A 26 -8.26 4.34 -17.80
CA ASP A 26 -8.48 5.74 -18.19
C ASP A 26 -7.80 6.74 -17.22
N THR A 27 -7.19 6.23 -16.15
CA THR A 27 -6.55 7.07 -15.15
C THR A 27 -5.12 7.37 -15.57
N ARG A 28 -4.78 8.66 -15.60
CA ARG A 28 -3.41 9.14 -15.80
C ARG A 28 -3.05 10.04 -14.64
N LEU A 29 -1.92 9.77 -14.01
CA LEU A 29 -1.41 10.58 -12.92
C LEU A 29 -0.01 11.08 -13.24
N THR A 30 0.23 12.36 -12.99
CA THR A 30 1.58 12.90 -13.00
C THR A 30 2.32 12.47 -11.74
N PHE A 31 3.64 12.67 -11.74
CA PHE A 31 4.42 12.39 -10.52
C PHE A 31 3.90 13.21 -9.34
N ALA A 32 3.57 14.49 -9.54
CA ALA A 32 3.05 15.33 -8.48
C ALA A 32 1.70 14.83 -7.95
N GLU A 33 0.80 14.41 -8.84
CA GLU A 33 -0.51 13.89 -8.44
C GLU A 33 -0.38 12.57 -7.66
N LEU A 34 0.48 11.67 -8.13
CA LEU A 34 0.72 10.41 -7.45
C LEU A 34 1.35 10.63 -6.08
N ASP A 35 2.30 11.57 -5.99
CA ASP A 35 2.94 11.93 -4.73
C ASP A 35 1.92 12.46 -3.73
N GLU A 36 1.01 13.33 -4.16
CA GLU A 36 -0.04 13.86 -3.29
C GLU A 36 -0.94 12.76 -2.74
N ARG A 37 -1.36 11.84 -3.61
CA ARG A 37 -2.19 10.70 -3.19
C ARG A 37 -1.45 9.81 -2.20
N ALA A 38 -0.19 9.54 -2.45
CA ALA A 38 0.64 8.72 -1.56
C ALA A 38 0.83 9.40 -0.20
N ASN A 39 1.04 10.72 -0.18
CA ASN A 39 1.16 11.48 1.06
C ASN A 39 -0.13 11.40 1.89
N ARG A 40 -1.28 11.57 1.26
CA ARG A 40 -2.57 11.49 1.93
C ARG A 40 -2.78 10.10 2.54
N PHE A 41 -2.45 9.07 1.77
CA PHE A 41 -2.62 7.70 2.25
C PHE A 41 -1.66 7.39 3.40
N GLY A 42 -0.42 7.84 3.31
CA GLY A 42 0.56 7.69 4.40
C GLY A 42 0.09 8.36 5.68
N HIS A 43 -0.42 9.58 5.58
CA HIS A 43 -0.99 10.29 6.73
C HIS A 43 -2.20 9.55 7.32
N PHE A 44 -3.04 8.99 6.45
CA PHE A 44 -4.18 8.19 6.90
C PHE A 44 -3.70 6.99 7.73
N LEU A 45 -2.70 6.26 7.24
CA LEU A 45 -2.16 5.11 7.97
C LEU A 45 -1.58 5.53 9.32
N GLN A 46 -0.84 6.64 9.36
CA GLN A 46 -0.31 7.16 10.62
C GLN A 46 -1.43 7.50 11.60
N SER A 47 -2.53 8.08 11.10
CA SER A 47 -3.68 8.42 11.94
C SER A 47 -4.35 7.17 12.53
N ARG A 48 -4.15 6.01 11.91
CA ARG A 48 -4.68 4.72 12.38
C ARG A 48 -3.66 3.94 13.20
N GLY A 49 -2.53 4.53 13.53
CA GLY A 49 -1.55 3.93 14.42
C GLY A 49 -0.42 3.14 13.77
N VAL A 50 -0.31 3.18 12.45
CA VAL A 50 0.79 2.49 11.75
C VAL A 50 2.10 3.25 12.00
N ARG A 51 3.14 2.53 12.37
CA ARG A 51 4.45 3.07 12.75
C ARG A 51 5.54 2.62 11.78
N PRO A 52 6.70 3.30 11.76
CA PRO A 52 7.85 2.82 11.00
C PRO A 52 8.19 1.38 11.35
N GLY A 53 8.46 0.57 10.34
CA GLY A 53 8.76 -0.85 10.51
C GLY A 53 7.56 -1.77 10.55
N ASP A 54 6.34 -1.23 10.69
CA ASP A 54 5.13 -2.05 10.68
C ASP A 54 4.89 -2.62 9.30
N HIS A 55 4.38 -3.85 9.24
CA HIS A 55 4.04 -4.53 7.99
C HIS A 55 2.59 -4.27 7.63
N VAL A 56 2.36 -3.76 6.43
CA VAL A 56 1.02 -3.44 5.92
C VAL A 56 0.78 -4.27 4.66
N GLY A 57 -0.23 -5.14 4.69
CA GLY A 57 -0.58 -5.94 3.54
C GLY A 57 -1.34 -5.13 2.49
N ILE A 58 -1.08 -5.41 1.22
CA ILE A 58 -1.85 -4.82 0.12
C ILE A 58 -2.49 -5.99 -0.64
N TYR A 59 -3.80 -6.14 -0.48
CA TYR A 59 -4.59 -7.23 -1.02
C TYR A 59 -5.51 -6.69 -2.11
N ALA A 60 -4.97 -6.52 -3.30
CA ALA A 60 -5.65 -5.88 -4.41
C ALA A 60 -5.01 -6.28 -5.74
N VAL A 61 -5.76 -6.10 -6.82
CA VAL A 61 -5.18 -6.26 -8.16
C VAL A 61 -4.24 -5.10 -8.46
N ASN A 62 -3.34 -5.30 -9.40
CA ASN A 62 -2.44 -4.24 -9.84
C ASN A 62 -3.26 -3.07 -10.38
N SER A 63 -3.12 -1.91 -9.77
CA SER A 63 -3.97 -0.75 -10.04
C SER A 63 -3.35 0.52 -9.48
N GLU A 64 -3.97 1.67 -9.75
CA GLU A 64 -3.56 2.93 -9.15
C GLU A 64 -3.63 2.88 -7.62
N PRO A 65 -4.74 2.40 -6.99
CA PRO A 65 -4.77 2.28 -5.54
C PRO A 65 -3.66 1.40 -4.97
N TRP A 66 -3.27 0.34 -5.68
CA TRP A 66 -2.18 -0.53 -5.24
C TRP A 66 -0.86 0.25 -5.15
N VAL A 67 -0.53 1.02 -6.20
CA VAL A 67 0.70 1.81 -6.26
C VAL A 67 0.68 2.91 -5.22
N THR A 68 -0.45 3.60 -5.08
CA THR A 68 -0.63 4.65 -4.07
C THR A 68 -0.42 4.09 -2.66
N ALA A 69 -0.98 2.92 -2.37
CA ALA A 69 -0.83 2.27 -1.07
C ALA A 69 0.62 1.90 -0.80
N MET A 70 1.31 1.33 -1.79
CA MET A 70 2.72 0.97 -1.66
C MET A 70 3.58 2.20 -1.35
N LEU A 71 3.41 3.26 -2.14
CA LEU A 71 4.19 4.49 -1.96
C LEU A 71 3.86 5.16 -0.63
N GLY A 72 2.60 5.19 -0.22
CA GLY A 72 2.20 5.73 1.07
C GLY A 72 2.85 4.98 2.22
N CYS A 73 2.92 3.66 2.14
CA CYS A 73 3.58 2.83 3.15
C CYS A 73 5.07 3.19 3.25
N VAL A 74 5.79 3.21 2.13
CA VAL A 74 7.23 3.48 2.18
C VAL A 74 7.54 4.91 2.62
N LYS A 75 6.66 5.87 2.34
CA LYS A 75 6.83 7.25 2.79
C LYS A 75 6.84 7.37 4.32
N ILE A 76 6.04 6.58 5.01
CA ILE A 76 6.00 6.57 6.47
C ILE A 76 6.94 5.52 7.06
N ARG A 77 7.78 4.91 6.24
CA ARG A 77 8.77 3.88 6.62
C ARG A 77 8.13 2.58 7.11
N ALA A 78 6.88 2.34 6.75
CA ALA A 78 6.24 1.03 6.92
C ALA A 78 6.68 0.08 5.81
N VAL A 79 6.45 -1.20 5.99
CA VAL A 79 6.85 -2.24 5.03
C VAL A 79 5.60 -2.73 4.29
N PRO A 80 5.45 -2.39 3.00
CA PRO A 80 4.31 -2.94 2.23
C PRO A 80 4.57 -4.40 1.90
N VAL A 81 3.55 -5.23 2.11
CA VAL A 81 3.60 -6.66 1.83
C VAL A 81 2.56 -6.99 0.77
N ASN A 82 3.01 -7.47 -0.37
CA ASN A 82 2.09 -7.85 -1.44
C ASN A 82 1.35 -9.13 -1.05
N VAL A 83 0.03 -9.05 -0.97
CA VAL A 83 -0.83 -10.19 -0.71
C VAL A 83 -1.48 -10.60 -2.03
N ASN A 84 -1.25 -11.84 -2.45
CA ASN A 84 -1.77 -12.33 -3.71
C ASN A 84 -3.30 -12.26 -3.72
N TYR A 85 -3.87 -11.49 -4.66
CA TYR A 85 -5.32 -11.29 -4.74
C TYR A 85 -6.10 -12.58 -5.01
N ARG A 86 -5.43 -13.63 -5.46
CA ARG A 86 -6.04 -14.95 -5.68
C ARG A 86 -6.17 -15.77 -4.40
N TYR A 87 -5.54 -15.35 -3.31
CA TYR A 87 -5.62 -16.06 -2.05
C TYR A 87 -7.05 -16.02 -1.50
N VAL A 88 -7.48 -17.15 -0.97
CA VAL A 88 -8.74 -17.28 -0.25
C VAL A 88 -8.46 -17.46 1.25
N GLU A 89 -9.49 -17.75 2.03
CA GLU A 89 -9.41 -17.66 3.50
C GLU A 89 -8.23 -18.39 4.13
N ALA A 90 -7.94 -19.61 3.69
CA ALA A 90 -6.87 -20.41 4.30
C ALA A 90 -5.48 -19.78 4.09
N GLU A 91 -5.20 -19.36 2.85
CA GLU A 91 -3.92 -18.72 2.53
C GLU A 91 -3.81 -17.36 3.19
N LEU A 92 -4.92 -16.60 3.27
CA LEU A 92 -4.94 -15.31 3.93
C LEU A 92 -4.63 -15.43 5.41
N ALA A 93 -5.26 -16.38 6.10
CA ALA A 93 -5.03 -16.59 7.53
C ALA A 93 -3.56 -16.91 7.81
N TYR A 94 -2.97 -17.77 6.98
CA TYR A 94 -1.57 -18.12 7.12
C TYR A 94 -0.66 -16.91 6.90
N LEU A 95 -0.91 -16.15 5.81
CA LEU A 95 -0.06 -15.02 5.45
C LEU A 95 -0.14 -13.90 6.49
N ILE A 96 -1.35 -13.57 6.96
CA ILE A 96 -1.54 -12.51 7.95
C ILE A 96 -0.72 -12.80 9.20
N GLY A 97 -0.79 -14.01 9.69
CA GLY A 97 -0.02 -14.41 10.88
C GLY A 97 1.48 -14.49 10.60
N ASN A 98 1.87 -15.09 9.48
CA ASN A 98 3.28 -15.34 9.17
C ASN A 98 4.03 -14.05 8.81
N ALA A 99 3.36 -13.08 8.19
CA ALA A 99 3.98 -11.81 7.78
C ALA A 99 3.86 -10.72 8.85
N ASP A 100 3.22 -11.00 9.98
CA ASP A 100 3.03 -10.05 11.08
C ASP A 100 2.37 -8.75 10.62
N LEU A 101 1.30 -8.85 9.82
CA LEU A 101 0.59 -7.69 9.32
C LEU A 101 -0.14 -6.96 10.45
N VAL A 102 0.03 -5.64 10.53
CA VAL A 102 -0.71 -4.80 11.48
C VAL A 102 -1.93 -4.15 10.83
N ALA A 103 -1.96 -4.11 9.49
CA ALA A 103 -3.06 -3.53 8.72
C ALA A 103 -3.09 -4.20 7.34
N CYS A 104 -4.23 -4.10 6.68
CA CYS A 104 -4.39 -4.61 5.33
C CYS A 104 -5.23 -3.64 4.51
N VAL A 105 -4.68 -3.20 3.38
CA VAL A 105 -5.39 -2.41 2.38
C VAL A 105 -5.94 -3.40 1.36
N PHE A 106 -7.20 -3.28 0.99
CA PHE A 106 -7.82 -4.27 0.11
C PHE A 106 -8.86 -3.64 -0.82
N ASP A 107 -9.05 -4.28 -1.99
CA ASP A 107 -10.16 -3.95 -2.87
C ASP A 107 -11.46 -4.41 -2.22
N GLN A 108 -12.50 -3.59 -2.35
CA GLN A 108 -13.80 -3.87 -1.72
C GLN A 108 -14.36 -5.25 -2.07
N GLU A 109 -14.09 -5.75 -3.27
CA GLU A 109 -14.56 -7.06 -3.70
C GLU A 109 -14.00 -8.22 -2.86
N TYR A 110 -12.88 -8.00 -2.17
CA TYR A 110 -12.24 -9.02 -1.33
C TYR A 110 -12.64 -8.90 0.15
N ALA A 111 -13.48 -7.94 0.49
CA ALA A 111 -13.91 -7.74 1.88
C ALA A 111 -14.47 -9.01 2.53
N PRO A 112 -15.33 -9.82 1.86
CA PRO A 112 -15.83 -11.04 2.48
C PRO A 112 -14.74 -12.05 2.88
N ARG A 113 -13.69 -12.15 2.07
CA ARG A 113 -12.57 -13.07 2.38
C ARG A 113 -11.81 -12.63 3.62
N LEU A 114 -11.56 -11.32 3.74
CA LEU A 114 -10.87 -10.77 4.90
C LEU A 114 -11.74 -10.87 6.15
N ALA A 115 -13.04 -10.59 6.04
CA ALA A 115 -13.96 -10.71 7.15
C ALA A 115 -13.98 -12.12 7.72
N ALA A 116 -13.87 -13.14 6.87
CA ALA A 116 -13.87 -14.54 7.29
C ALA A 116 -12.67 -14.90 8.16
N VAL A 117 -11.53 -14.21 8.01
CA VAL A 117 -10.31 -14.50 8.77
C VAL A 117 -9.96 -13.43 9.80
N ALA A 118 -10.66 -12.30 9.80
CA ALA A 118 -10.35 -11.18 10.68
C ALA A 118 -10.48 -11.54 12.17
N ALA A 119 -11.44 -12.39 12.51
CA ALA A 119 -11.68 -12.81 13.89
C ALA A 119 -10.49 -13.59 14.46
N ASP A 120 -9.71 -14.24 13.60
CA ASP A 120 -8.56 -15.07 13.99
C ASP A 120 -7.22 -14.32 13.82
N ALA A 121 -7.28 -13.09 13.33
CA ALA A 121 -6.09 -12.27 13.14
C ALA A 121 -5.63 -11.67 14.47
N PRO A 122 -4.30 -11.55 14.69
CA PRO A 122 -3.78 -10.93 15.89
C PRO A 122 -4.10 -9.43 16.00
#